data_a4203b1b13d0e0dd24b20de5f48ec40a
#
_entry.id   a4203b1b13d0e0dd24b20de5f48ec40a
#
_cell.length_a   1.000
_cell.length_b   1.000
_cell.length_c   1.000
_cell.angle_alpha   90.00
_cell.angle_beta   90.00
_cell.angle_gamma   90.00
#
_symmetry.space_group_name_H-M   'P 1'
#
loop_
_entity.id
_entity.type
_entity.pdbx_description
1 polymer ?
#
loop_
_entity_poly.entity_id
_entity_poly.type
_entity_poly.pdbx_seq_one_letter_code
_entity_poly.pdbx_strand_id
1 'polypeptide(L)'
;LISEYVRAIQEAGNNLDKLAHLVPVLDDHGEPYRSSGAFAVVFKMKDEQTGKCYALKCFTEGQEGRAEAYRQIADELEFVDSSYITSVKYLDKEIFVDSSCEEDEFPVLLMDWIDGETMESYITENYQDNYAMAMLCYRFCKMAAWLRSQPFAHGDIKPDNIMVRPDGNLTLVDYDGMFVPAMKGLESPTIGTKDFSHPLRTVDDFDESIDDFALASIALSLKAISMNSKLLDTYGASDRLLFSEKDYRTPSNSKVISALQGLMCDKDFCTLYSLFMLALARKELSACSFRLFIGEKPILPQTIEDLSTKATDEELKEAFVDEWGVKYSKDGRKLLKAPYELNGTYSIRKGTKVICDEAFRWSKFIGCRSLTSLVIPDGVTSIGKSAFSGCSFLKALLFL
;
A
#
# COMPACT_ATOMS: atom_id res chain seq x y z
N LEU A 1 -1.75 -32.64 -16.65
CA LEU A 1 -2.92 -31.78 -16.86
C LEU A 1 -2.54 -30.32 -17.16
N ILE A 2 -1.51 -29.72 -16.50
CA ILE A 2 -1.09 -28.32 -16.80
C ILE A 2 -0.69 -28.14 -18.26
N SER A 3 0.10 -29.05 -18.83
CA SER A 3 0.52 -29.01 -20.25
C SER A 3 -0.65 -29.14 -21.21
N GLU A 4 -1.69 -29.85 -20.81
CA GLU A 4 -2.91 -30.04 -21.57
C GLU A 4 -3.77 -28.76 -21.52
N TYR A 5 -3.88 -28.11 -20.36
CA TYR A 5 -4.49 -26.78 -20.27
C TYR A 5 -3.76 -25.73 -21.11
N VAL A 6 -2.42 -25.72 -21.12
CA VAL A 6 -1.64 -24.80 -21.96
C VAL A 6 -2.02 -24.95 -23.43
N ARG A 7 -2.08 -26.21 -23.92
CA ARG A 7 -2.49 -26.50 -25.31
C ARG A 7 -3.91 -26.06 -25.60
N ALA A 8 -4.85 -26.34 -24.68
CA ALA A 8 -6.22 -25.92 -24.83
C ALA A 8 -6.38 -24.40 -24.90
N ILE A 9 -5.63 -23.67 -24.07
CA ILE A 9 -5.65 -22.21 -24.01
C ILE A 9 -4.97 -21.57 -25.23
N GLN A 10 -3.95 -22.20 -25.84
CA GLN A 10 -3.37 -21.72 -27.09
C GLN A 10 -4.42 -21.61 -28.21
N GLU A 11 -5.41 -22.48 -28.19
CA GLU A 11 -6.55 -22.48 -29.11
C GLU A 11 -7.88 -22.19 -28.37
N ALA A 12 -7.89 -21.16 -27.52
CA ALA A 12 -8.99 -20.82 -26.61
C ALA A 12 -10.35 -20.71 -27.33
N GLY A 13 -10.38 -20.13 -28.54
CA GLY A 13 -11.61 -19.98 -29.33
C GLY A 13 -12.28 -21.30 -29.72
N ASN A 14 -11.53 -22.42 -29.72
CA ASN A 14 -12.04 -23.76 -30.05
C ASN A 14 -12.30 -24.60 -28.79
N ASN A 15 -11.63 -24.27 -27.69
CA ASN A 15 -11.61 -25.10 -26.48
C ASN A 15 -12.33 -24.47 -25.27
N LEU A 16 -12.78 -23.21 -25.37
CA LEU A 16 -13.66 -22.58 -24.39
C LEU A 16 -15.10 -22.51 -24.93
N ASP A 17 -16.09 -22.62 -24.05
CA ASP A 17 -17.51 -22.50 -24.40
C ASP A 17 -17.99 -21.03 -24.32
N LYS A 18 -18.37 -20.56 -23.16
CA LYS A 18 -18.88 -19.18 -22.97
C LYS A 18 -17.80 -18.11 -23.07
N LEU A 19 -16.55 -18.49 -22.83
CA LEU A 19 -15.39 -17.62 -22.85
C LEU A 19 -14.58 -17.70 -24.15
N ALA A 20 -15.11 -18.32 -25.21
CA ALA A 20 -14.46 -18.50 -26.50
C ALA A 20 -13.99 -17.19 -27.18
N HIS A 21 -14.55 -16.04 -26.76
CA HIS A 21 -14.14 -14.71 -27.20
C HIS A 21 -12.87 -14.18 -26.54
N LEU A 22 -12.38 -14.83 -25.49
CA LEU A 22 -11.14 -14.45 -24.80
C LEU A 22 -9.95 -15.09 -25.50
N VAL A 23 -8.87 -14.32 -25.60
CA VAL A 23 -7.58 -14.79 -26.13
C VAL A 23 -6.51 -14.77 -25.04
N PRO A 24 -5.56 -15.73 -25.04
CA PRO A 24 -4.46 -15.71 -24.10
C PRO A 24 -3.54 -14.51 -24.35
N VAL A 25 -3.11 -13.85 -23.28
CA VAL A 25 -1.97 -12.94 -23.33
C VAL A 25 -0.71 -13.80 -23.37
N LEU A 26 0.19 -13.51 -24.32
CA LEU A 26 1.41 -14.28 -24.48
C LEU A 26 2.56 -13.67 -23.66
N ASP A 27 3.44 -14.52 -23.16
CA ASP A 27 4.70 -14.13 -22.54
C ASP A 27 5.78 -13.82 -23.60
N ASP A 28 6.99 -13.49 -23.17
CA ASP A 28 8.12 -13.14 -24.03
C ASP A 28 8.61 -14.33 -24.90
N HIS A 29 8.16 -15.56 -24.61
CA HIS A 29 8.46 -16.77 -25.36
C HIS A 29 7.35 -17.18 -26.33
N GLY A 30 6.25 -16.39 -26.37
CA GLY A 30 5.09 -16.67 -27.20
C GLY A 30 4.14 -17.74 -26.62
N GLU A 31 4.33 -18.11 -25.35
CA GLU A 31 3.46 -19.02 -24.63
C GLU A 31 2.38 -18.26 -23.84
N PRO A 32 1.21 -18.89 -23.57
CA PRO A 32 0.21 -18.28 -22.70
C PRO A 32 0.82 -17.90 -21.34
N TYR A 33 0.71 -16.59 -21.00
CA TYR A 33 1.16 -16.08 -19.71
C TYR A 33 0.40 -16.78 -18.59
N ARG A 34 1.11 -17.39 -17.67
CA ARG A 34 0.52 -18.20 -16.60
C ARG A 34 1.31 -18.14 -15.30
N SER A 35 0.58 -18.37 -14.21
CA SER A 35 1.13 -18.68 -12.90
C SER A 35 0.59 -20.03 -12.44
N SER A 36 1.46 -20.90 -11.93
CA SER A 36 1.08 -22.23 -11.46
C SER A 36 1.20 -22.30 -9.95
N GLY A 37 0.11 -22.71 -9.29
CA GLY A 37 0.06 -23.06 -7.88
C GLY A 37 0.02 -24.58 -7.68
N ALA A 38 -0.17 -25.00 -6.41
CA ALA A 38 -0.23 -26.40 -6.04
C ALA A 38 -1.44 -27.14 -6.68
N PHE A 39 -2.58 -26.47 -6.81
CA PHE A 39 -3.87 -27.06 -7.19
C PHE A 39 -4.51 -26.47 -8.44
N ALA A 40 -3.88 -25.46 -9.03
CA ALA A 40 -4.42 -24.78 -10.20
C ALA A 40 -3.33 -24.09 -11.01
N VAL A 41 -3.66 -23.82 -12.27
CA VAL A 41 -2.92 -22.91 -13.14
C VAL A 41 -3.85 -21.72 -13.49
N VAL A 42 -3.30 -20.52 -13.44
CA VAL A 42 -4.02 -19.27 -13.76
C VAL A 42 -3.44 -18.67 -15.02
N PHE A 43 -4.27 -18.48 -16.03
CA PHE A 43 -3.89 -17.84 -17.30
C PHE A 43 -4.38 -16.40 -17.34
N LYS A 44 -3.57 -15.51 -17.93
CA LYS A 44 -4.01 -14.16 -18.26
C LYS A 44 -4.70 -14.17 -19.61
N MET A 45 -5.98 -13.81 -19.62
CA MET A 45 -6.80 -13.76 -20.82
C MET A 45 -7.19 -12.32 -21.13
N LYS A 46 -7.44 -12.00 -22.39
CA LYS A 46 -7.85 -10.67 -22.85
C LYS A 46 -9.09 -10.76 -23.72
N ASP A 47 -10.03 -9.86 -23.46
CA ASP A 47 -11.09 -9.55 -24.40
C ASP A 47 -10.58 -8.49 -25.37
N GLU A 48 -10.37 -8.84 -26.63
CA GLU A 48 -9.85 -7.93 -27.66
C GLU A 48 -10.80 -6.79 -28.00
N GLN A 49 -12.12 -6.96 -27.81
CA GLN A 49 -13.10 -5.92 -28.09
C GLN A 49 -13.08 -4.81 -27.05
N THR A 50 -12.95 -5.17 -25.77
CA THR A 50 -12.97 -4.23 -24.66
C THR A 50 -11.57 -3.83 -24.17
N GLY A 51 -10.55 -4.63 -24.51
CA GLY A 51 -9.19 -4.51 -24.01
C GLY A 51 -9.02 -4.98 -22.55
N LYS A 52 -10.09 -5.44 -21.90
CA LYS A 52 -10.09 -5.89 -20.52
C LYS A 52 -9.39 -7.24 -20.37
N CYS A 53 -8.56 -7.36 -19.34
CA CYS A 53 -7.89 -8.61 -18.99
C CYS A 53 -8.57 -9.32 -17.83
N TYR A 54 -8.46 -10.66 -17.85
CA TYR A 54 -9.04 -11.56 -16.86
C TYR A 54 -8.02 -12.60 -16.41
N ALA A 55 -8.20 -13.11 -15.20
CA ALA A 55 -7.53 -14.30 -14.69
C ALA A 55 -8.45 -15.50 -14.84
N LEU A 56 -8.02 -16.48 -15.64
CA LEU A 56 -8.73 -17.74 -15.84
C LEU A 56 -8.03 -18.84 -15.04
N LYS A 57 -8.66 -19.31 -13.97
CA LYS A 57 -8.12 -20.35 -13.10
C LYS A 57 -8.65 -21.71 -13.49
N CYS A 58 -7.74 -22.62 -13.89
CA CYS A 58 -8.02 -24.02 -14.25
C CYS A 58 -7.48 -24.94 -13.16
N PHE A 59 -8.27 -25.88 -12.69
CA PHE A 59 -7.93 -26.77 -11.57
C PHE A 59 -7.14 -27.98 -12.04
N THR A 60 -6.09 -28.35 -11.32
CA THR A 60 -5.17 -29.45 -11.67
C THR A 60 -5.52 -30.78 -11.00
N GLU A 61 -6.34 -30.75 -9.96
CA GLU A 61 -6.77 -31.93 -9.25
C GLU A 61 -8.30 -32.02 -9.18
N GLY A 62 -8.84 -33.23 -9.05
CA GLY A 62 -10.27 -33.46 -8.90
C GLY A 62 -10.82 -32.71 -7.68
N GLN A 63 -11.80 -31.85 -7.92
CA GLN A 63 -12.31 -30.89 -6.96
C GLN A 63 -13.71 -31.32 -6.47
N GLU A 64 -13.90 -32.60 -6.11
CA GLU A 64 -15.16 -33.06 -5.50
C GLU A 64 -15.45 -32.21 -4.25
N GLY A 65 -16.63 -31.59 -4.23
CA GLY A 65 -17.08 -30.67 -3.17
C GLY A 65 -16.62 -29.20 -3.31
N ARG A 66 -15.58 -28.88 -4.09
CA ARG A 66 -15.14 -27.49 -4.27
C ARG A 66 -15.99 -26.71 -5.27
N ALA A 67 -16.60 -27.35 -6.24
CA ALA A 67 -17.51 -26.70 -7.19
C ALA A 67 -18.63 -25.93 -6.46
N GLU A 68 -19.25 -26.57 -5.47
CA GLU A 68 -20.30 -25.93 -4.67
C GLU A 68 -19.73 -24.76 -3.84
N ALA A 69 -18.55 -24.92 -3.23
CA ALA A 69 -17.88 -23.84 -2.51
C ALA A 69 -17.63 -22.62 -3.40
N TYR A 70 -17.12 -22.80 -4.62
CA TYR A 70 -16.89 -21.70 -5.56
C TYR A 70 -18.18 -21.04 -6.05
N ARG A 71 -19.27 -21.80 -6.22
CA ARG A 71 -20.58 -21.22 -6.53
C ARG A 71 -21.05 -20.33 -5.38
N GLN A 72 -20.96 -20.82 -4.14
CA GLN A 72 -21.35 -20.04 -2.95
C GLN A 72 -20.51 -18.79 -2.78
N ILE A 73 -19.20 -18.85 -3.05
CA ILE A 73 -18.30 -17.69 -3.04
C ILE A 73 -18.71 -16.71 -4.14
N ALA A 74 -18.93 -17.18 -5.36
CA ALA A 74 -19.35 -16.32 -6.48
C ALA A 74 -20.69 -15.64 -6.18
N ASP A 75 -21.66 -16.35 -5.64
CA ASP A 75 -22.97 -15.81 -5.27
C ASP A 75 -22.84 -14.73 -4.18
N GLU A 76 -22.03 -14.96 -3.15
CA GLU A 76 -21.80 -13.98 -2.07
C GLU A 76 -21.12 -12.72 -2.57
N LEU A 77 -20.14 -12.84 -3.47
CA LEU A 77 -19.36 -11.71 -3.97
C LEU A 77 -20.03 -10.96 -5.13
N GLU A 78 -21.09 -11.49 -5.73
CA GLU A 78 -21.74 -10.92 -6.93
C GLU A 78 -22.17 -9.46 -6.72
N PHE A 79 -22.69 -9.12 -5.55
CA PHE A 79 -23.22 -7.79 -5.24
C PHE A 79 -22.31 -6.96 -4.34
N VAL A 80 -21.09 -7.42 -4.08
CA VAL A 80 -20.14 -6.66 -3.27
C VAL A 80 -19.41 -5.65 -4.15
N ASP A 81 -19.74 -4.37 -3.96
CA ASP A 81 -19.09 -3.26 -4.65
C ASP A 81 -17.90 -2.73 -3.82
N SER A 82 -16.73 -3.30 -4.04
CA SER A 82 -15.50 -2.90 -3.38
C SER A 82 -14.27 -3.20 -4.22
N SER A 83 -13.30 -2.27 -4.23
CA SER A 83 -12.01 -2.47 -4.87
C SER A 83 -11.08 -3.43 -4.08
N TYR A 84 -11.43 -3.79 -2.85
CA TYR A 84 -10.66 -4.75 -2.05
C TYR A 84 -10.81 -6.20 -2.50
N ILE A 85 -11.83 -6.50 -3.28
CA ILE A 85 -12.05 -7.81 -3.88
C ILE A 85 -12.29 -7.69 -5.38
N THR A 86 -12.20 -8.80 -6.08
CA THR A 86 -12.54 -8.91 -7.50
C THR A 86 -13.81 -9.73 -7.68
N SER A 87 -14.49 -9.56 -8.81
CA SER A 87 -15.58 -10.42 -9.20
C SER A 87 -15.07 -11.87 -9.41
N VAL A 88 -15.90 -12.84 -9.06
CA VAL A 88 -15.62 -14.27 -9.26
C VAL A 88 -16.78 -14.88 -9.99
N LYS A 89 -16.52 -15.58 -11.09
CA LYS A 89 -17.51 -16.31 -11.85
C LYS A 89 -17.06 -17.76 -11.99
N TYR A 90 -17.86 -18.69 -11.45
CA TYR A 90 -17.66 -20.11 -11.65
C TYR A 90 -18.39 -20.57 -12.92
N LEU A 91 -17.68 -21.25 -13.81
CA LEU A 91 -18.23 -21.82 -15.04
C LEU A 91 -17.95 -23.31 -15.05
N ASP A 92 -19.03 -24.06 -15.03
CA ASP A 92 -18.99 -25.51 -15.11
C ASP A 92 -18.77 -25.94 -16.56
N LYS A 93 -17.94 -26.97 -16.79
CA LYS A 93 -17.69 -27.54 -18.13
C LYS A 93 -17.31 -26.50 -19.19
N GLU A 94 -16.45 -25.57 -18.83
CA GLU A 94 -16.11 -24.43 -19.68
C GLU A 94 -14.92 -24.68 -20.59
N ILE A 95 -13.93 -25.46 -20.14
CA ILE A 95 -12.74 -25.75 -20.93
C ILE A 95 -12.71 -27.21 -21.35
N PHE A 96 -12.61 -27.44 -22.66
CA PHE A 96 -12.37 -28.76 -23.25
C PHE A 96 -10.87 -29.01 -23.31
N VAL A 97 -10.47 -30.19 -22.82
CA VAL A 97 -9.08 -30.61 -22.77
C VAL A 97 -8.97 -32.01 -23.36
N ASP A 98 -8.16 -32.17 -24.39
CA ASP A 98 -7.80 -33.49 -24.91
C ASP A 98 -6.81 -34.15 -23.95
N SER A 99 -7.34 -34.89 -23.00
CA SER A 99 -6.57 -35.52 -21.93
C SER A 99 -6.78 -37.02 -21.86
N SER A 100 -5.87 -37.70 -21.15
CA SER A 100 -6.03 -39.12 -20.81
C SER A 100 -7.03 -39.37 -19.67
N CYS A 101 -7.69 -38.31 -19.16
CA CYS A 101 -8.74 -38.40 -18.17
C CYS A 101 -10.06 -38.81 -18.80
N GLU A 102 -10.95 -39.44 -18.01
CA GLU A 102 -12.31 -39.81 -18.47
C GLU A 102 -13.20 -38.59 -18.73
N GLU A 103 -12.87 -37.41 -18.14
CA GLU A 103 -13.59 -36.16 -18.33
C GLU A 103 -12.82 -35.26 -19.31
N ASP A 104 -13.50 -34.82 -20.37
CA ASP A 104 -12.97 -33.96 -21.40
C ASP A 104 -13.24 -32.47 -21.15
N GLU A 105 -14.23 -32.16 -20.32
CA GLU A 105 -14.67 -30.82 -19.99
C GLU A 105 -14.48 -30.52 -18.51
N PHE A 106 -13.80 -29.40 -18.22
CA PHE A 106 -13.44 -29.00 -16.87
C PHE A 106 -14.01 -27.63 -16.49
N PRO A 107 -14.28 -27.40 -15.20
CA PRO A 107 -14.71 -26.12 -14.71
C PRO A 107 -13.55 -25.13 -14.63
N VAL A 108 -13.89 -23.84 -14.68
CA VAL A 108 -12.96 -22.73 -14.49
C VAL A 108 -13.53 -21.66 -13.59
N LEU A 109 -12.65 -20.86 -12.99
CA LEU A 109 -13.00 -19.58 -12.38
C LEU A 109 -12.51 -18.45 -13.27
N LEU A 110 -13.39 -17.49 -13.55
CA LEU A 110 -13.05 -16.24 -14.19
C LEU A 110 -13.09 -15.12 -13.15
N MET A 111 -11.98 -14.39 -13.05
CA MET A 111 -11.83 -13.24 -12.18
C MET A 111 -11.26 -12.06 -12.97
N ASP A 112 -11.43 -10.83 -12.50
CA ASP A 112 -10.72 -9.70 -13.09
C ASP A 112 -9.21 -9.87 -12.91
N TRP A 113 -8.44 -9.51 -13.93
CA TRP A 113 -6.99 -9.41 -13.79
C TRP A 113 -6.64 -8.15 -13.01
N ILE A 114 -5.85 -8.30 -11.96
CA ILE A 114 -5.40 -7.19 -11.12
C ILE A 114 -4.00 -6.78 -11.56
N ASP A 115 -3.87 -5.55 -12.08
CA ASP A 115 -2.57 -4.95 -12.35
C ASP A 115 -1.89 -4.52 -11.05
N GLY A 116 -0.60 -4.73 -10.97
CA GLY A 116 0.20 -4.41 -9.80
C GLY A 116 1.15 -5.53 -9.43
N GLU A 117 1.60 -5.51 -8.20
CA GLU A 117 2.50 -6.51 -7.62
C GLU A 117 1.93 -7.06 -6.31
N THR A 118 2.43 -8.19 -5.86
CA THR A 118 2.07 -8.71 -4.55
C THR A 118 2.57 -7.77 -3.44
N MET A 119 1.89 -7.75 -2.31
CA MET A 119 2.35 -6.97 -1.15
C MET A 119 3.73 -7.45 -0.67
N GLU A 120 4.06 -8.73 -0.83
CA GLU A 120 5.39 -9.27 -0.54
C GLU A 120 6.47 -8.60 -1.39
N SER A 121 6.27 -8.54 -2.73
CA SER A 121 7.18 -7.85 -3.65
C SER A 121 7.30 -6.37 -3.31
N TYR A 122 6.18 -5.69 -3.08
CA TYR A 122 6.15 -4.28 -2.71
C TYR A 122 6.95 -4.00 -1.43
N ILE A 123 6.78 -4.82 -0.40
CA ILE A 123 7.53 -4.69 0.86
C ILE A 123 9.02 -4.89 0.61
N THR A 124 9.40 -5.90 -0.15
CA THR A 124 10.82 -6.19 -0.46
C THR A 124 11.51 -5.00 -1.11
N GLU A 125 10.81 -4.29 -2.00
CA GLU A 125 11.36 -3.13 -2.71
C GLU A 125 11.31 -1.82 -1.89
N ASN A 126 10.34 -1.69 -0.96
CA ASN A 126 10.03 -0.41 -0.32
C ASN A 126 10.22 -0.38 1.20
N TYR A 127 10.61 -1.48 1.86
CA TYR A 127 10.62 -1.55 3.33
C TYR A 127 11.53 -0.53 4.03
N GLN A 128 12.53 0.00 3.33
CA GLN A 128 13.41 1.05 3.84
C GLN A 128 12.81 2.46 3.73
N ASP A 129 11.75 2.64 2.95
CA ASP A 129 10.99 3.88 2.86
C ASP A 129 9.91 3.91 3.95
N ASN A 130 10.17 4.66 5.02
CA ASN A 130 9.27 4.75 6.16
C ASN A 130 7.87 5.28 5.78
N TYR A 131 7.80 6.24 4.85
CA TYR A 131 6.51 6.78 4.40
C TYR A 131 5.74 5.76 3.55
N ALA A 132 6.40 5.11 2.61
CA ALA A 132 5.78 4.06 1.79
C ALA A 132 5.21 2.94 2.67
N MET A 133 5.97 2.49 3.67
CA MET A 133 5.52 1.45 4.61
C MET A 133 4.42 1.93 5.55
N ALA A 134 4.46 3.17 6.03
CA ALA A 134 3.40 3.75 6.84
C ALA A 134 2.09 3.85 6.05
N MET A 135 2.16 4.26 4.78
CA MET A 135 1.00 4.34 3.90
C MET A 135 0.45 2.96 3.55
N LEU A 136 1.32 1.97 3.30
CA LEU A 136 0.91 0.57 3.12
C LEU A 136 0.17 0.04 4.36
N CYS A 137 0.71 0.29 5.54
CA CYS A 137 0.07 -0.07 6.81
C CYS A 137 -1.31 0.58 6.95
N TYR A 138 -1.42 1.87 6.68
CA TYR A 138 -2.69 2.59 6.74
C TYR A 138 -3.74 2.00 5.79
N ARG A 139 -3.37 1.72 4.55
CA ARG A 139 -4.25 1.11 3.54
C ARG A 139 -4.63 -0.32 3.91
N PHE A 140 -3.69 -1.10 4.41
CA PHE A 140 -3.95 -2.45 4.91
C PHE A 140 -4.94 -2.44 6.08
N CYS A 141 -4.77 -1.55 7.04
CA CYS A 141 -5.65 -1.42 8.19
C CYS A 141 -7.07 -0.97 7.79
N LYS A 142 -7.21 -0.10 6.79
CA LYS A 142 -8.53 0.23 6.22
C LYS A 142 -9.18 -0.98 5.56
N MET A 143 -8.43 -1.76 4.81
CA MET A 143 -8.90 -3.00 4.22
C MET A 143 -9.32 -4.00 5.30
N ALA A 144 -8.51 -4.16 6.37
CA ALA A 144 -8.82 -5.05 7.48
C ALA A 144 -10.13 -4.67 8.17
N ALA A 145 -10.34 -3.38 8.45
CA ALA A 145 -11.58 -2.89 9.04
C ALA A 145 -12.79 -3.13 8.12
N TRP A 146 -12.64 -2.91 6.83
CA TRP A 146 -13.68 -3.20 5.84
C TRP A 146 -13.99 -4.70 5.79
N LEU A 147 -12.97 -5.56 5.66
CA LEU A 147 -13.15 -7.02 5.56
C LEU A 147 -13.88 -7.56 6.78
N ARG A 148 -13.54 -7.09 7.98
CA ARG A 148 -14.17 -7.53 9.22
C ARG A 148 -15.60 -6.97 9.39
N SER A 149 -16.02 -5.99 8.62
CA SER A 149 -17.41 -5.53 8.56
C SER A 149 -18.27 -6.37 7.60
N GLN A 150 -17.67 -7.29 6.84
CA GLN A 150 -18.35 -8.16 5.90
C GLN A 150 -18.79 -9.48 6.59
N PRO A 151 -19.79 -10.17 6.05
CA PRO A 151 -20.24 -11.46 6.57
C PRO A 151 -19.35 -12.64 6.14
N PHE A 152 -18.31 -12.39 5.35
CA PHE A 152 -17.38 -13.39 4.85
C PHE A 152 -15.95 -13.13 5.35
N ALA A 153 -15.07 -14.11 5.18
CA ALA A 153 -13.66 -14.02 5.47
C ALA A 153 -12.82 -14.63 4.35
N HIS A 154 -11.58 -14.19 4.22
CA HIS A 154 -10.68 -14.67 3.16
C HIS A 154 -10.09 -16.06 3.46
N GLY A 155 -9.73 -16.31 4.70
CA GLY A 155 -9.26 -17.61 5.18
C GLY A 155 -7.77 -17.88 5.06
N ASP A 156 -7.04 -17.15 4.20
CA ASP A 156 -5.58 -17.27 4.07
C ASP A 156 -4.94 -15.89 3.77
N ILE A 157 -5.11 -14.96 4.71
CA ILE A 157 -4.54 -13.62 4.60
C ILE A 157 -3.02 -13.70 4.80
N LYS A 158 -2.29 -13.31 3.76
CA LYS A 158 -0.82 -13.19 3.75
C LYS A 158 -0.40 -12.22 2.65
N PRO A 159 0.84 -11.69 2.70
CA PRO A 159 1.31 -10.72 1.70
C PRO A 159 1.19 -11.17 0.25
N ASP A 160 1.39 -12.45 -0.05
CA ASP A 160 1.26 -13.00 -1.40
C ASP A 160 -0.16 -12.97 -1.97
N ASN A 161 -1.16 -12.98 -1.08
CA ASN A 161 -2.58 -12.98 -1.45
C ASN A 161 -3.19 -11.57 -1.47
N ILE A 162 -2.35 -10.54 -1.44
CA ILE A 162 -2.74 -9.14 -1.50
C ILE A 162 -1.97 -8.46 -2.63
N MET A 163 -2.69 -7.90 -3.60
CA MET A 163 -2.11 -7.13 -4.70
C MET A 163 -2.06 -5.65 -4.32
N VAL A 164 -0.93 -5.01 -4.58
CA VAL A 164 -0.75 -3.56 -4.50
C VAL A 164 -0.87 -3.02 -5.92
N ARG A 165 -1.93 -2.26 -6.19
CA ARG A 165 -2.16 -1.66 -7.51
C ARG A 165 -1.21 -0.47 -7.75
N PRO A 166 -1.03 0.00 -8.99
CA PRO A 166 -0.19 1.16 -9.28
C PRO A 166 -0.56 2.44 -8.51
N ASP A 167 -1.84 2.63 -8.18
CA ASP A 167 -2.34 3.74 -7.35
C ASP A 167 -2.15 3.50 -5.84
N GLY A 168 -1.60 2.35 -5.46
CA GLY A 168 -1.37 1.91 -4.09
C GLY A 168 -2.58 1.27 -3.41
N ASN A 169 -3.74 1.18 -4.06
CA ASN A 169 -4.90 0.48 -3.53
C ASN A 169 -4.64 -1.03 -3.46
N LEU A 170 -5.23 -1.67 -2.45
CA LEU A 170 -5.07 -3.09 -2.20
C LEU A 170 -6.24 -3.89 -2.73
N THR A 171 -5.97 -5.10 -3.22
CA THR A 171 -6.99 -6.06 -3.64
C THR A 171 -6.59 -7.45 -3.17
N LEU A 172 -7.51 -8.14 -2.50
CA LEU A 172 -7.36 -9.53 -2.11
C LEU A 172 -7.49 -10.46 -3.33
N VAL A 173 -6.66 -11.47 -3.40
CA VAL A 173 -6.67 -12.50 -4.43
C VAL A 173 -6.60 -13.89 -3.79
N ASP A 174 -6.86 -14.94 -4.56
CA ASP A 174 -6.85 -16.33 -4.12
C ASP A 174 -7.90 -16.66 -3.04
N TYR A 175 -9.12 -16.89 -3.50
CA TYR A 175 -10.30 -17.10 -2.63
C TYR A 175 -10.56 -18.57 -2.26
N ASP A 176 -9.58 -19.45 -2.43
CA ASP A 176 -9.74 -20.89 -2.18
C ASP A 176 -10.06 -21.24 -0.72
N GLY A 177 -9.65 -20.39 0.20
CA GLY A 177 -9.87 -20.54 1.65
C GLY A 177 -11.07 -19.78 2.20
N MET A 178 -11.85 -19.10 1.36
CA MET A 178 -12.91 -18.20 1.81
C MET A 178 -14.00 -18.91 2.62
N PHE A 179 -14.44 -18.21 3.65
CA PHE A 179 -15.70 -18.47 4.34
C PHE A 179 -16.78 -17.50 3.84
N VAL A 180 -17.94 -18.04 3.51
CA VAL A 180 -19.16 -17.27 3.26
C VAL A 180 -20.30 -17.83 4.12
N PRO A 181 -21.37 -17.06 4.44
CA PRO A 181 -22.43 -17.48 5.36
C PRO A 181 -23.09 -18.83 5.03
N ALA A 182 -23.19 -19.17 3.74
CA ALA A 182 -23.71 -20.44 3.27
C ALA A 182 -22.89 -21.67 3.74
N MET A 183 -21.63 -21.45 4.15
CA MET A 183 -20.70 -22.51 4.62
C MET A 183 -20.74 -22.70 6.13
N LYS A 184 -21.62 -22.02 6.84
CA LYS A 184 -21.70 -22.12 8.31
C LYS A 184 -21.87 -23.56 8.77
N GLY A 185 -20.99 -24.00 9.67
CA GLY A 185 -20.96 -25.35 10.21
C GLY A 185 -20.18 -26.36 9.38
N LEU A 186 -19.56 -25.93 8.27
CA LEU A 186 -18.61 -26.74 7.51
C LEU A 186 -17.18 -26.58 8.05
N GLU A 187 -16.30 -27.48 7.63
CA GLU A 187 -14.88 -27.41 7.92
C GLU A 187 -14.17 -26.48 6.93
N SER A 188 -13.13 -25.80 7.41
CA SER A 188 -12.26 -24.97 6.58
C SER A 188 -11.44 -25.84 5.61
N PRO A 189 -11.32 -25.46 4.34
CA PRO A 189 -10.47 -26.16 3.38
C PRO A 189 -8.99 -25.98 3.67
N THR A 190 -8.62 -25.03 4.53
CA THR A 190 -7.24 -24.70 4.91
C THR A 190 -7.17 -24.22 6.34
N ILE A 191 -6.01 -24.39 6.97
CA ILE A 191 -5.66 -23.75 8.26
C ILE A 191 -4.84 -22.49 8.07
N GLY A 192 -4.70 -22.01 6.84
CA GLY A 192 -3.88 -20.87 6.46
C GLY A 192 -2.38 -21.20 6.43
N THR A 193 -1.58 -20.16 6.31
CA THR A 193 -0.12 -20.26 6.26
C THR A 193 0.44 -20.07 7.67
N LYS A 194 1.31 -20.96 8.14
CA LYS A 194 1.79 -21.06 9.54
C LYS A 194 2.24 -19.75 10.16
N ASP A 195 3.04 -18.96 9.42
CA ASP A 195 3.59 -17.72 9.95
C ASP A 195 2.57 -16.55 9.94
N PHE A 196 1.39 -16.76 9.35
CA PHE A 196 0.29 -15.80 9.32
C PHE A 196 -1.01 -16.34 9.94
N SER A 197 -0.98 -17.51 10.52
CA SER A 197 -2.13 -18.18 11.10
C SER A 197 -1.96 -18.38 12.61
N HIS A 198 -3.06 -18.32 13.34
CA HIS A 198 -3.01 -18.62 14.77
C HIS A 198 -2.50 -20.05 15.00
N PRO A 199 -1.55 -20.28 15.92
CA PRO A 199 -0.90 -21.59 16.09
C PRO A 199 -1.85 -22.71 16.55
N LEU A 200 -3.01 -22.34 17.08
CA LEU A 200 -4.07 -23.28 17.51
C LEU A 200 -5.26 -23.33 16.56
N ARG A 201 -5.17 -22.74 15.37
CA ARG A 201 -6.22 -22.83 14.35
C ARG A 201 -6.34 -24.26 13.87
N THR A 202 -7.58 -24.73 13.75
CA THR A 202 -7.95 -26.03 13.19
C THR A 202 -8.96 -25.86 12.05
N VAL A 203 -9.29 -26.93 11.37
CA VAL A 203 -10.32 -26.92 10.30
C VAL A 203 -11.73 -26.59 10.82
N ASP A 204 -11.97 -26.77 12.12
CA ASP A 204 -13.23 -26.40 12.76
C ASP A 204 -13.39 -24.89 12.96
N ASP A 205 -12.28 -24.14 12.93
CA ASP A 205 -12.27 -22.67 12.96
C ASP A 205 -12.62 -22.15 11.58
N PHE A 206 -13.92 -22.05 11.26
CA PHE A 206 -14.40 -21.61 9.95
C PHE A 206 -15.64 -20.73 10.08
N ASP A 207 -15.40 -19.43 10.22
CA ASP A 207 -16.40 -18.38 10.36
C ASP A 207 -15.86 -17.02 9.88
N GLU A 208 -16.62 -15.96 10.05
CA GLU A 208 -16.24 -14.59 9.66
C GLU A 208 -15.05 -14.02 10.42
N SER A 209 -14.63 -14.64 11.53
CA SER A 209 -13.52 -14.17 12.39
C SER A 209 -12.17 -14.80 12.07
N ILE A 210 -12.11 -15.75 11.13
CA ILE A 210 -10.89 -16.53 10.87
C ILE A 210 -9.70 -15.70 10.39
N ASP A 211 -9.93 -14.49 9.87
CA ASP A 211 -8.87 -13.59 9.42
C ASP A 211 -8.30 -12.72 10.54
N ASP A 212 -8.93 -12.65 11.70
CA ASP A 212 -8.61 -11.69 12.75
C ASP A 212 -7.14 -11.73 13.19
N PHE A 213 -6.62 -12.92 13.40
CA PHE A 213 -5.24 -13.08 13.82
C PHE A 213 -4.25 -12.64 12.74
N ALA A 214 -4.44 -13.07 11.49
CA ALA A 214 -3.58 -12.71 10.37
C ALA A 214 -3.59 -11.19 10.13
N LEU A 215 -4.78 -10.57 10.17
CA LEU A 215 -4.92 -9.12 10.02
C LEU A 215 -4.18 -8.35 11.12
N ALA A 216 -4.32 -8.78 12.37
CA ALA A 216 -3.63 -8.15 13.50
C ALA A 216 -2.10 -8.33 13.43
N SER A 217 -1.63 -9.52 13.09
CA SER A 217 -0.20 -9.83 12.95
C SER A 217 0.46 -9.03 11.83
N ILE A 218 -0.17 -8.97 10.65
CA ILE A 218 0.36 -8.24 9.50
C ILE A 218 0.32 -6.73 9.76
N ALA A 219 -0.78 -6.19 10.29
CA ALA A 219 -0.90 -4.77 10.61
C ALA A 219 0.20 -4.32 11.59
N LEU A 220 0.44 -5.09 12.63
CA LEU A 220 1.52 -4.80 13.59
C LEU A 220 2.89 -4.85 12.94
N SER A 221 3.16 -5.87 12.10
CA SER A 221 4.43 -5.99 11.37
C SER A 221 4.67 -4.79 10.46
N LEU A 222 3.67 -4.38 9.67
CA LEU A 222 3.78 -3.22 8.76
C LEU A 222 4.03 -1.93 9.53
N LYS A 223 3.32 -1.71 10.65
CA LYS A 223 3.53 -0.53 11.50
C LYS A 223 4.94 -0.52 12.07
N ALA A 224 5.40 -1.63 12.62
CA ALA A 224 6.74 -1.76 13.19
C ALA A 224 7.83 -1.47 12.14
N ILE A 225 7.73 -2.07 10.95
CA ILE A 225 8.67 -1.86 9.84
C ILE A 225 8.69 -0.39 9.42
N SER A 226 7.52 0.28 9.35
CA SER A 226 7.44 1.71 9.03
C SER A 226 8.16 2.60 10.04
N MET A 227 8.28 2.17 11.28
CA MET A 227 8.97 2.89 12.35
C MET A 227 10.45 2.54 12.44
N ASN A 228 10.81 1.30 12.11
CA ASN A 228 12.18 0.80 12.11
C ASN A 228 12.35 -0.34 11.10
N SER A 229 12.81 0.00 9.91
CA SER A 229 13.02 -0.96 8.80
C SER A 229 14.02 -2.08 9.12
N LYS A 230 14.97 -1.84 10.03
CA LYS A 230 15.96 -2.85 10.47
C LYS A 230 15.33 -4.06 11.15
N LEU A 231 14.08 -3.94 11.62
CA LEU A 231 13.37 -5.07 12.19
C LEU A 231 13.13 -6.17 11.14
N LEU A 232 12.85 -5.79 9.89
CA LEU A 232 12.70 -6.76 8.81
C LEU A 232 14.02 -7.45 8.48
N ASP A 233 15.13 -6.72 8.45
CA ASP A 233 16.46 -7.30 8.24
C ASP A 233 16.84 -8.32 9.33
N THR A 234 16.42 -8.06 10.57
CA THR A 234 16.79 -8.87 11.73
C THR A 234 15.89 -10.10 11.93
N TYR A 235 14.58 -9.93 11.73
CA TYR A 235 13.57 -10.94 12.08
C TYR A 235 12.81 -11.49 10.88
N GLY A 236 12.85 -10.82 9.74
CA GLY A 236 12.16 -11.24 8.52
C GLY A 236 12.82 -12.44 7.84
N ALA A 237 12.09 -13.00 6.89
CA ALA A 237 12.58 -13.99 5.94
C ALA A 237 11.82 -13.82 4.61
N SER A 238 12.23 -14.55 3.56
CA SER A 238 11.64 -14.45 2.23
C SER A 238 10.14 -14.76 2.16
N ASP A 239 9.65 -15.55 3.10
CA ASP A 239 8.28 -16.09 3.14
C ASP A 239 7.45 -15.59 4.33
N ARG A 240 7.97 -14.64 5.11
CA ARG A 240 7.28 -14.06 6.26
C ARG A 240 7.66 -12.59 6.48
N LEU A 241 6.88 -11.91 7.32
CA LEU A 241 7.22 -10.58 7.84
C LEU A 241 8.09 -10.71 9.10
N LEU A 242 7.66 -10.18 10.23
CA LEU A 242 8.46 -10.19 11.47
C LEU A 242 8.32 -11.48 12.28
N PHE A 243 7.14 -12.11 12.22
CA PHE A 243 6.81 -13.23 13.10
C PHE A 243 6.91 -14.57 12.40
N SER A 244 7.33 -15.58 13.16
CA SER A 244 7.22 -16.99 12.83
C SER A 244 6.21 -17.69 13.74
N GLU A 245 5.75 -18.88 13.35
CA GLU A 245 4.87 -19.71 14.20
C GLU A 245 5.45 -19.90 15.62
N LYS A 246 6.77 -19.99 15.74
CA LYS A 246 7.45 -20.14 17.02
C LYS A 246 7.21 -18.94 17.96
N ASP A 247 7.16 -17.72 17.41
CA ASP A 247 6.90 -16.53 18.21
C ASP A 247 5.49 -16.54 18.79
N TYR A 248 4.54 -17.10 18.07
CA TYR A 248 3.15 -17.23 18.53
C TYR A 248 2.98 -18.33 19.59
N ARG A 249 3.73 -19.42 19.50
CA ARG A 249 3.65 -20.52 20.46
C ARG A 249 4.30 -20.22 21.79
N THR A 250 5.36 -19.42 21.78
CA THR A 250 6.14 -19.06 22.99
C THR A 250 6.41 -17.55 23.03
N PRO A 251 5.37 -16.70 23.15
CA PRO A 251 5.53 -15.24 23.04
C PRO A 251 6.46 -14.66 24.13
N SER A 252 6.51 -15.25 25.32
CA SER A 252 7.41 -14.81 26.39
C SER A 252 8.90 -14.98 26.04
N ASN A 253 9.23 -15.89 25.13
CA ASN A 253 10.59 -16.15 24.66
C ASN A 253 10.90 -15.55 23.30
N SER A 254 9.94 -14.85 22.68
CA SER A 254 10.09 -14.26 21.38
C SER A 254 10.98 -13.00 21.43
N LYS A 255 12.07 -13.04 20.69
CA LYS A 255 12.98 -11.90 20.56
C LYS A 255 12.33 -10.73 19.80
N VAL A 256 11.50 -11.04 18.79
CA VAL A 256 10.80 -10.00 18.02
C VAL A 256 9.76 -9.31 18.89
N ILE A 257 8.93 -10.04 19.63
CA ILE A 257 7.94 -9.44 20.56
C ILE A 257 8.64 -8.56 21.60
N SER A 258 9.75 -9.02 22.14
CA SER A 258 10.57 -8.22 23.07
C SER A 258 11.11 -6.94 22.44
N ALA A 259 11.61 -7.01 21.20
CA ALA A 259 12.11 -5.85 20.48
C ALA A 259 11.02 -4.81 20.17
N LEU A 260 9.79 -5.25 19.93
CA LEU A 260 8.64 -4.36 19.66
C LEU A 260 8.25 -3.49 20.85
N GLN A 261 8.59 -3.88 22.07
CA GLN A 261 8.29 -3.06 23.25
C GLN A 261 8.96 -1.69 23.22
N GLY A 262 10.08 -1.55 22.51
CA GLY A 262 10.75 -0.26 22.31
C GLY A 262 9.94 0.75 21.46
N LEU A 263 8.88 0.31 20.78
CA LEU A 263 8.04 1.14 19.91
C LEU A 263 6.74 1.61 20.59
N MET A 264 6.50 1.26 21.84
CA MET A 264 5.24 1.51 22.56
C MET A 264 4.95 2.99 22.85
N CYS A 265 5.86 3.91 22.52
CA CYS A 265 5.61 5.36 22.62
C CYS A 265 4.66 5.89 21.53
N ASP A 266 4.48 5.15 20.43
CA ASP A 266 3.54 5.51 19.36
C ASP A 266 2.14 4.96 19.69
N LYS A 267 1.13 5.83 19.62
CA LYS A 267 -0.26 5.51 19.97
C LYS A 267 -0.86 4.44 19.05
N ASP A 268 -0.66 4.59 17.74
CA ASP A 268 -1.20 3.66 16.75
C ASP A 268 -0.51 2.31 16.85
N PHE A 269 0.79 2.31 17.11
CA PHE A 269 1.53 1.08 17.38
C PHE A 269 0.99 0.36 18.63
N CYS A 270 0.77 1.08 19.75
CA CYS A 270 0.19 0.50 20.96
C CYS A 270 -1.17 -0.16 20.70
N THR A 271 -2.02 0.50 19.89
CA THR A 271 -3.34 -0.03 19.55
C THR A 271 -3.21 -1.33 18.74
N LEU A 272 -2.37 -1.36 17.70
CA LEU A 272 -2.15 -2.56 16.89
C LEU A 272 -1.48 -3.68 17.68
N TYR A 273 -0.54 -3.35 18.56
CA TYR A 273 0.08 -4.32 19.46
C TYR A 273 -0.96 -4.96 20.42
N SER A 274 -1.86 -4.16 20.96
CA SER A 274 -2.93 -4.65 21.83
C SER A 274 -3.92 -5.56 21.09
N LEU A 275 -4.28 -5.21 19.84
CA LEU A 275 -5.12 -6.07 18.99
C LEU A 275 -4.42 -7.40 18.69
N PHE A 276 -3.12 -7.36 18.37
CA PHE A 276 -2.33 -8.57 18.14
C PHE A 276 -2.28 -9.48 19.37
N MET A 277 -1.99 -8.93 20.54
CA MET A 277 -1.93 -9.71 21.77
C MET A 277 -3.30 -10.31 22.15
N LEU A 278 -4.37 -9.56 21.90
CA LEU A 278 -5.72 -10.09 22.12
C LEU A 278 -6.07 -11.21 21.15
N ALA A 279 -5.75 -11.04 19.85
CA ALA A 279 -5.96 -12.09 18.84
C ALA A 279 -5.10 -13.33 19.14
N LEU A 280 -3.89 -13.15 19.63
CA LEU A 280 -3.03 -14.25 20.05
C LEU A 280 -3.62 -15.03 21.24
N ALA A 281 -4.24 -14.32 22.19
CA ALA A 281 -4.86 -14.93 23.35
C ALA A 281 -6.20 -15.61 23.04
N ARG A 282 -6.99 -15.06 22.10
CA ARG A 282 -8.40 -15.45 21.87
C ARG A 282 -8.71 -16.04 20.50
N LYS A 283 -7.77 -16.05 19.57
CA LYS A 283 -7.89 -16.37 18.14
C LYS A 283 -8.69 -15.33 17.32
N GLU A 284 -9.53 -14.51 17.95
CA GLU A 284 -10.49 -13.63 17.27
C GLU A 284 -10.62 -12.27 17.99
N LEU A 285 -11.20 -11.30 17.32
CA LEU A 285 -11.35 -9.91 17.76
C LEU A 285 -12.80 -9.41 17.76
N SER A 286 -13.79 -10.31 17.79
CA SER A 286 -15.22 -9.95 17.67
C SER A 286 -15.70 -9.01 18.78
N ALA A 287 -15.03 -9.01 19.94
CA ALA A 287 -15.33 -8.10 21.04
C ALA A 287 -14.81 -6.66 20.81
N CYS A 288 -13.97 -6.43 19.81
CA CYS A 288 -13.35 -5.14 19.52
C CYS A 288 -14.03 -4.44 18.34
N SER A 289 -14.01 -3.11 18.34
CA SER A 289 -14.33 -2.34 17.14
C SER A 289 -13.21 -2.49 16.11
N PHE A 290 -13.56 -2.89 14.89
CA PHE A 290 -12.58 -3.01 13.79
C PHE A 290 -12.03 -1.66 13.32
N ARG A 291 -12.65 -0.55 13.69
CA ARG A 291 -12.11 0.80 13.49
C ARG A 291 -10.80 1.04 14.23
N LEU A 292 -10.50 0.24 15.27
CA LEU A 292 -9.23 0.31 15.99
C LEU A 292 -8.02 -0.05 15.11
N PHE A 293 -8.22 -0.76 13.99
CA PHE A 293 -7.15 -0.96 13.02
C PHE A 293 -6.69 0.35 12.34
N ILE A 294 -7.61 1.32 12.18
CA ILE A 294 -7.34 2.52 11.39
C ILE A 294 -6.69 3.57 12.29
N GLY A 295 -5.40 3.81 12.09
CA GLY A 295 -4.65 4.88 12.69
C GLY A 295 -4.71 6.19 11.90
N GLU A 296 -3.83 7.11 12.23
CA GLU A 296 -3.69 8.38 11.52
C GLU A 296 -3.13 8.15 10.11
N LYS A 297 -3.70 8.87 9.12
CA LYS A 297 -3.18 8.81 7.75
C LYS A 297 -1.79 9.44 7.72
N PRO A 298 -0.77 8.73 7.20
CA PRO A 298 0.55 9.29 7.06
C PRO A 298 0.58 10.54 6.20
N ILE A 299 1.35 11.52 6.61
CA ILE A 299 1.59 12.75 5.88
C ILE A 299 2.92 12.57 5.16
N LEU A 300 2.94 12.84 3.85
CA LEU A 300 4.18 12.85 3.08
C LEU A 300 5.15 13.83 3.77
N PRO A 301 6.36 13.39 4.15
CA PRO A 301 7.36 14.30 4.68
C PRO A 301 7.51 15.43 3.68
N GLN A 302 7.19 16.66 4.10
CA GLN A 302 7.55 17.80 3.29
C GLN A 302 9.06 17.71 3.18
N THR A 303 9.58 17.51 1.97
CA THR A 303 10.97 17.79 1.67
C THR A 303 11.15 19.26 2.02
N ILE A 304 11.75 19.52 3.17
CA ILE A 304 12.41 20.80 3.41
C ILE A 304 13.51 20.77 2.36
N GLU A 305 13.22 21.29 1.17
CA GLU A 305 14.29 21.62 0.26
C GLU A 305 15.13 22.60 1.04
N ASP A 306 16.31 22.18 1.44
CA ASP A 306 17.31 23.02 2.08
C ASP A 306 17.84 23.96 1.01
N LEU A 307 17.00 24.96 0.68
CA LEU A 307 17.32 25.98 -0.27
C LEU A 307 18.44 26.79 0.37
N SER A 308 19.61 26.74 -0.24
CA SER A 308 20.77 27.56 0.19
C SER A 308 20.35 28.99 0.39
N THR A 309 20.75 29.59 1.52
CA THR A 309 20.56 31.03 1.81
C THR A 309 21.45 31.91 0.97
N LYS A 310 22.47 31.36 0.26
CA LYS A 310 23.34 32.11 -0.64
C LYS A 310 22.61 32.33 -1.98
N ALA A 311 22.58 33.58 -2.43
CA ALA A 311 22.23 33.92 -3.79
C ALA A 311 23.41 33.68 -4.71
N THR A 312 23.22 32.96 -5.81
CA THR A 312 24.26 32.76 -6.83
C THR A 312 24.24 33.88 -7.87
N ASP A 313 25.36 34.07 -8.57
CA ASP A 313 25.42 35.06 -9.66
C ASP A 313 24.45 34.73 -10.81
N GLU A 314 24.19 33.44 -11.06
CA GLU A 314 23.24 32.99 -12.04
C GLU A 314 21.79 33.31 -11.60
N GLU A 315 21.43 33.04 -10.35
CA GLU A 315 20.14 33.41 -9.81
C GLU A 315 19.88 34.91 -9.87
N LEU A 316 20.93 35.74 -9.58
CA LEU A 316 20.83 37.19 -9.68
C LEU A 316 20.66 37.71 -11.11
N LYS A 317 21.28 37.04 -12.09
CA LYS A 317 21.16 37.41 -13.53
C LYS A 317 19.78 37.05 -14.08
N GLU A 318 19.20 35.91 -13.66
CA GLU A 318 17.87 35.42 -14.09
C GLU A 318 16.75 35.89 -13.14
N ALA A 319 17.03 36.77 -12.20
CA ALA A 319 16.11 37.19 -11.18
C ALA A 319 14.87 37.85 -11.76
N PHE A 320 13.71 37.44 -11.20
CA PHE A 320 12.47 38.20 -11.37
C PHE A 320 12.53 39.42 -10.44
N VAL A 321 12.19 40.59 -10.96
CA VAL A 321 12.13 41.84 -10.21
C VAL A 321 10.71 42.28 -10.05
N ASP A 322 10.24 42.48 -8.82
CA ASP A 322 8.91 42.97 -8.55
C ASP A 322 8.76 44.50 -8.77
N GLU A 323 7.55 44.99 -8.59
CA GLU A 323 7.23 46.42 -8.76
C GLU A 323 7.95 47.36 -7.80
N TRP A 324 8.51 46.81 -6.70
CA TRP A 324 9.28 47.52 -5.70
C TRP A 324 10.81 47.43 -5.94
N GLY A 325 11.22 46.73 -6.97
CA GLY A 325 12.63 46.50 -7.31
C GLY A 325 13.29 45.36 -6.51
N VAL A 326 12.53 44.58 -5.78
CA VAL A 326 13.05 43.44 -5.05
C VAL A 326 13.23 42.25 -5.99
N LYS A 327 14.42 41.64 -5.92
CA LYS A 327 14.84 40.52 -6.76
C LYS A 327 14.52 39.21 -6.09
N TYR A 328 13.83 38.32 -6.83
CA TYR A 328 13.51 36.96 -6.45
C TYR A 328 14.16 35.95 -7.42
N SER A 329 14.41 34.74 -6.97
CA SER A 329 14.74 33.65 -7.88
C SER A 329 13.65 33.47 -8.92
N LYS A 330 13.98 32.92 -10.08
CA LYS A 330 13.06 32.69 -11.21
C LYS A 330 11.79 31.93 -10.82
N ASP A 331 11.92 30.99 -9.88
CA ASP A 331 10.80 30.20 -9.31
C ASP A 331 10.05 30.91 -8.17
N GLY A 332 10.52 32.11 -7.77
CA GLY A 332 9.90 32.92 -6.71
C GLY A 332 10.13 32.42 -5.28
N ARG A 333 10.92 31.36 -5.08
CA ARG A 333 11.10 30.73 -3.75
C ARG A 333 12.18 31.38 -2.89
N LYS A 334 13.08 32.15 -3.50
CA LYS A 334 14.15 32.87 -2.78
C LYS A 334 14.01 34.38 -3.00
N LEU A 335 14.04 35.17 -1.93
CA LEU A 335 14.24 36.60 -2.00
C LEU A 335 15.76 36.83 -2.03
N LEU A 336 16.29 37.27 -3.16
CA LEU A 336 17.72 37.38 -3.42
C LEU A 336 18.30 38.70 -2.94
N LYS A 337 17.67 39.85 -3.31
CA LYS A 337 18.18 41.18 -3.01
C LYS A 337 17.08 42.23 -3.07
N ALA A 338 17.04 43.13 -2.10
CA ALA A 338 16.18 44.29 -2.08
C ALA A 338 16.95 45.55 -2.53
N PRO A 339 16.28 46.51 -3.22
CA PRO A 339 16.93 47.77 -3.59
C PRO A 339 17.15 48.66 -2.36
N TYR A 340 18.15 49.54 -2.45
CA TYR A 340 18.51 50.46 -1.37
C TYR A 340 17.37 51.44 -1.03
N GLU A 341 16.60 51.84 -2.02
CA GLU A 341 15.51 52.82 -1.95
C GLU A 341 14.22 52.25 -1.38
N LEU A 342 14.17 50.91 -1.08
CA LEU A 342 12.96 50.28 -0.52
C LEU A 342 12.57 50.99 0.78
N ASN A 343 11.31 51.47 0.82
CA ASN A 343 10.83 52.32 1.91
C ASN A 343 9.47 51.89 2.45
N GLY A 344 9.14 52.37 3.63
CA GLY A 344 7.84 52.11 4.25
C GLY A 344 7.63 50.66 4.68
N THR A 345 6.47 50.11 4.34
CA THR A 345 6.12 48.72 4.61
C THR A 345 6.24 47.91 3.34
N TYR A 346 7.01 46.82 3.38
CA TYR A 346 7.09 45.88 2.29
C TYR A 346 6.58 44.49 2.69
N SER A 347 5.77 43.90 1.83
CA SER A 347 5.27 42.53 2.01
C SER A 347 6.01 41.59 1.08
N ILE A 348 6.73 40.63 1.66
CA ILE A 348 7.42 39.60 0.90
C ILE A 348 6.38 38.73 0.18
N ARG A 349 6.70 38.36 -1.05
CA ARG A 349 5.82 37.60 -1.93
C ARG A 349 5.44 36.25 -1.32
N LYS A 350 4.16 35.86 -1.41
CA LYS A 350 3.71 34.51 -1.05
C LYS A 350 4.44 33.47 -1.87
N GLY A 351 4.82 32.34 -1.23
CA GLY A 351 5.61 31.28 -1.84
C GLY A 351 7.11 31.41 -1.62
N THR A 352 7.61 32.53 -1.09
CA THR A 352 9.01 32.67 -0.67
C THR A 352 9.30 31.69 0.46
N LYS A 353 10.38 30.91 0.30
CA LYS A 353 10.88 29.95 1.30
C LYS A 353 12.13 30.45 2.01
N VAL A 354 12.94 31.24 1.33
CA VAL A 354 14.24 31.72 1.82
C VAL A 354 14.39 33.22 1.59
N ILE A 355 14.82 33.94 2.63
CA ILE A 355 15.38 35.29 2.52
C ILE A 355 16.88 35.11 2.51
N CYS A 356 17.56 35.47 1.40
CA CYS A 356 18.96 35.18 1.21
C CYS A 356 19.88 36.00 2.16
N ASP A 357 21.12 35.53 2.26
CA ASP A 357 22.17 36.24 2.97
C ASP A 357 22.28 37.68 2.46
N GLU A 358 22.33 38.61 3.37
CA GLU A 358 22.50 40.04 3.07
C GLU A 358 21.44 40.62 2.10
N ALA A 359 20.25 40.03 2.04
CA ALA A 359 19.22 40.41 1.07
C ALA A 359 18.83 41.90 1.14
N PHE A 360 18.76 42.47 2.34
CA PHE A 360 18.42 43.89 2.56
C PHE A 360 19.67 44.75 2.91
N ARG A 361 20.85 44.17 2.83
CA ARG A 361 22.11 44.85 3.13
C ARG A 361 22.77 45.36 1.84
N TRP A 362 23.15 46.64 1.82
CA TRP A 362 23.79 47.26 0.65
C TRP A 362 25.31 47.30 0.75
N SER A 363 25.84 47.63 1.92
CA SER A 363 27.26 47.62 2.19
C SER A 363 27.54 47.11 3.59
N LYS A 364 28.84 47.07 4.00
CA LYS A 364 29.22 46.61 5.34
C LYS A 364 28.47 47.31 6.49
N PHE A 365 28.02 48.56 6.25
CA PHE A 365 27.39 49.40 7.28
C PHE A 365 26.04 49.99 6.87
N ILE A 366 25.56 49.72 5.66
CA ILE A 366 24.35 50.35 5.10
C ILE A 366 23.41 49.27 4.59
N GLY A 367 22.17 49.29 5.10
CA GLY A 367 21.04 48.50 4.62
C GLY A 367 19.92 49.38 4.07
N CYS A 368 18.72 48.85 3.87
CA CYS A 368 17.54 49.60 3.45
C CYS A 368 17.11 50.59 4.53
N ARG A 369 17.60 51.83 4.45
CA ARG A 369 17.42 52.85 5.50
C ARG A 369 16.01 53.36 5.68
N SER A 370 15.20 53.30 4.65
CA SER A 370 13.83 53.83 4.66
C SER A 370 12.75 52.75 4.90
N LEU A 371 13.14 51.47 5.00
CA LEU A 371 12.26 50.37 5.31
C LEU A 371 11.90 50.38 6.79
N THR A 372 10.61 50.51 7.10
CA THR A 372 10.10 50.63 8.50
C THR A 372 9.41 49.36 8.98
N SER A 373 8.80 48.59 8.09
CA SER A 373 8.11 47.35 8.40
C SER A 373 8.31 46.35 7.30
N LEU A 374 8.40 45.09 7.69
CA LEU A 374 8.50 43.95 6.75
C LEU A 374 7.46 42.89 7.15
N VAL A 375 6.64 42.47 6.18
CA VAL A 375 5.68 41.38 6.35
C VAL A 375 6.29 40.13 5.74
N ILE A 376 6.48 39.09 6.56
CA ILE A 376 7.03 37.79 6.19
C ILE A 376 5.89 36.80 6.08
N PRO A 377 5.65 36.20 4.87
CA PRO A 377 4.54 35.29 4.67
C PRO A 377 4.80 33.93 5.30
N ASP A 378 3.67 33.20 5.53
CA ASP A 378 3.74 31.80 5.90
C ASP A 378 4.59 31.01 4.90
N GLY A 379 5.39 30.11 5.42
CA GLY A 379 6.22 29.22 4.62
C GLY A 379 7.65 29.69 4.36
N VAL A 380 8.07 30.85 4.86
CA VAL A 380 9.50 31.20 4.95
C VAL A 380 10.15 30.31 6.00
N THR A 381 11.05 29.44 5.57
CA THR A 381 11.72 28.44 6.42
C THR A 381 13.13 28.84 6.83
N SER A 382 13.75 29.77 6.09
CA SER A 382 15.14 30.20 6.34
C SER A 382 15.34 31.68 6.10
N ILE A 383 16.10 32.30 7.00
CA ILE A 383 16.59 33.69 6.87
C ILE A 383 18.11 33.65 6.90
N GLY A 384 18.71 34.16 5.85
CA GLY A 384 20.14 34.14 5.64
C GLY A 384 20.92 35.04 6.59
N LYS A 385 22.23 34.81 6.63
CA LYS A 385 23.15 35.57 7.47
C LYS A 385 23.09 37.06 7.12
N SER A 386 22.96 37.91 8.14
CA SER A 386 22.94 39.36 8.00
C SER A 386 21.90 39.92 7.02
N ALA A 387 20.80 39.17 6.80
CA ALA A 387 19.75 39.52 5.83
C ALA A 387 19.25 40.97 6.02
N PHE A 388 19.08 41.43 7.25
CA PHE A 388 18.59 42.79 7.60
C PHE A 388 19.66 43.70 8.18
N SER A 389 20.94 43.36 8.02
CA SER A 389 22.02 44.17 8.57
C SER A 389 22.02 45.59 7.97
N GLY A 390 22.10 46.60 8.83
CA GLY A 390 22.09 48.00 8.43
C GLY A 390 20.73 48.62 8.12
N CYS A 391 19.61 47.85 8.33
CA CYS A 391 18.24 48.38 8.23
C CYS A 391 17.86 49.13 9.52
N SER A 392 18.44 50.31 9.73
CA SER A 392 18.38 51.05 11.00
C SER A 392 16.99 51.57 11.36
N PHE A 393 16.05 51.67 10.42
CA PHE A 393 14.71 52.15 10.61
C PHE A 393 13.65 51.05 10.66
N LEU A 394 14.06 49.77 10.51
CA LEU A 394 13.17 48.67 10.59
C LEU A 394 12.65 48.48 12.04
N LYS A 395 11.39 48.79 12.26
CA LYS A 395 10.73 48.76 13.58
C LYS A 395 9.87 47.52 13.83
N ALA A 396 9.40 46.85 12.73
CA ALA A 396 8.50 45.73 12.83
C ALA A 396 8.85 44.64 11.80
N LEU A 397 8.91 43.40 12.30
CA LEU A 397 8.85 42.18 11.50
C LEU A 397 7.53 41.49 11.82
N LEU A 398 6.63 41.37 10.85
CA LEU A 398 5.31 40.77 10.97
C LEU A 398 5.34 39.41 10.29
N PHE A 399 5.09 38.36 11.05
CA PHE A 399 4.93 37.00 10.54
C PHE A 399 3.46 36.70 10.37
N LEU A 400 3.05 36.26 9.19
CA LEU A 400 1.67 35.87 8.85
C LEU A 400 1.51 34.37 8.93
#